data_6e6cbce7fcd51453ca7c2ef2af14e081
#
_entry.id   6e6cbce7fcd51453ca7c2ef2af14e081
#
_cell.length_a   1.000
_cell.length_b   1.000
_cell.length_c   1.000
_cell.angle_alpha   90.00
_cell.angle_beta   90.00
_cell.angle_gamma   90.00
#
_symmetry.space_group_name_H-M   'P 1'
#
loop_
_entity.id
_entity.type
_entity.pdbx_description
1 polymer ?
#
loop_
_entity_poly.entity_id
_entity_poly.type
_entity_poly.pdbx_seq_one_letter_code
_entity_poly.pdbx_strand_id
1 'polypeptide(L)'
;MGYRRLFTSESVTEGHPDKVADQVSDAILDAILKDDPYGRVAVETFAITGQIHIAGEVTTATYIDIPRIVRKTIADIGYTKSHVGFDAETCGVSVSIDEQSPDIAMGVDRALETKESGSHEAFDLIGAGDQGMMFGYACRETPELMPLPITLAHNLTRMLSSVRKNEAIPYLRPDGKSQVTVEYDGQRPVRVDAVVISTQHEPDVPLETIRREVSERVIDHVIPKGMRDEKLRVFVNPTGRFVIGGPKGDAGLTGRKIIADTYGGMARHGGGAFSGKDPTKVDRSAAYMARYVAKNVVAAGLTDRCELQVAYAIGVAHPVSVLVETFGTAKVEEDLIAKLVMKHFDLRPAAIIRHLDLRRPIYQQTAAYGHFGRPDLDLPWEKIDKSSELREAAGLKGAPPDLELTLVG
;
A
#
# COMPACT_ATOMS: atom_id res chain seq x y z
N MET A 1 -14.07 11.85 31.26
CA MET A 1 -13.79 12.31 29.88
C MET A 1 -12.61 11.52 29.36
N GLY A 2 -12.76 10.83 28.22
CA GLY A 2 -11.64 10.13 27.60
C GLY A 2 -10.52 11.11 27.20
N TYR A 3 -9.31 10.58 27.05
CA TYR A 3 -8.17 11.35 26.55
C TYR A 3 -8.39 11.70 25.08
N ARG A 4 -8.59 12.98 24.76
CA ARG A 4 -8.72 13.49 23.40
C ARG A 4 -7.33 13.57 22.76
N ARG A 5 -7.16 12.95 21.61
CA ARG A 5 -5.90 13.01 20.84
C ARG A 5 -6.17 13.26 19.37
N LEU A 6 -5.20 13.86 18.70
CA LEU A 6 -5.20 14.03 17.24
C LEU A 6 -4.25 13.02 16.61
N PHE A 7 -4.67 12.42 15.50
CA PHE A 7 -3.81 11.56 14.70
C PHE A 7 -3.91 11.97 13.23
N THR A 8 -2.77 12.00 12.55
CA THR A 8 -2.65 12.51 11.18
C THR A 8 -2.06 11.46 10.28
N SER A 9 -2.66 11.27 9.10
CA SER A 9 -2.10 10.51 7.99
C SER A 9 -2.06 11.35 6.73
N GLU A 10 -1.14 11.00 5.82
CA GLU A 10 -1.00 11.64 4.52
C GLU A 10 -1.03 10.65 3.39
N SER A 11 -1.43 11.12 2.21
CA SER A 11 -1.40 10.38 0.96
C SER A 11 -1.00 11.29 -0.20
N VAL A 12 -0.62 10.69 -1.31
CA VAL A 12 -0.23 11.40 -2.52
C VAL A 12 -0.95 10.85 -3.74
N THR A 13 -1.11 11.66 -4.77
CA THR A 13 -1.71 11.23 -6.03
C THR A 13 -0.78 10.32 -6.83
N GLU A 14 -1.34 9.65 -7.84
CA GLU A 14 -0.58 8.84 -8.81
C GLU A 14 0.53 9.64 -9.54
N GLY A 15 0.39 10.96 -9.65
CA GLY A 15 1.36 11.84 -10.31
C GLY A 15 2.45 12.39 -9.39
N HIS A 16 2.44 12.08 -8.10
CA HIS A 16 3.55 12.39 -7.22
C HIS A 16 4.83 11.68 -7.69
N PRO A 17 6.02 12.32 -7.69
CA PRO A 17 7.25 11.73 -8.23
C PRO A 17 7.57 10.33 -7.72
N ASP A 18 7.47 10.10 -6.40
CA ASP A 18 7.71 8.77 -5.84
C ASP A 18 6.66 7.75 -6.30
N LYS A 19 5.40 8.17 -6.51
CA LYS A 19 4.35 7.28 -7.02
C LYS A 19 4.44 7.04 -8.52
N VAL A 20 4.99 7.96 -9.29
CA VAL A 20 5.39 7.69 -10.68
C VAL A 20 6.43 6.58 -10.70
N ALA A 21 7.44 6.65 -9.83
CA ALA A 21 8.48 5.63 -9.73
C ALA A 21 7.92 4.26 -9.31
N ASP A 22 7.06 4.20 -8.29
CA ASP A 22 6.41 2.96 -7.84
C ASP A 22 5.57 2.31 -8.96
N GLN A 23 4.75 3.11 -9.66
CA GLN A 23 3.91 2.61 -10.75
C GLN A 23 4.72 2.08 -11.93
N VAL A 24 5.84 2.73 -12.26
CA VAL A 24 6.74 2.27 -13.32
C VAL A 24 7.38 0.94 -12.92
N SER A 25 7.90 0.83 -11.70
CA SER A 25 8.54 -0.40 -11.21
C SER A 25 7.56 -1.58 -11.18
N ASP A 26 6.32 -1.35 -10.72
CA ASP A 26 5.30 -2.40 -10.70
C ASP A 26 4.73 -2.71 -12.10
N ALA A 27 4.69 -1.75 -13.02
CA ALA A 27 4.33 -2.02 -14.41
C ALA A 27 5.34 -2.94 -15.11
N ILE A 28 6.64 -2.77 -14.82
CA ILE A 28 7.70 -3.67 -15.30
C ILE A 28 7.53 -5.06 -14.70
N LEU A 29 7.30 -5.15 -13.39
CA LEU A 29 7.03 -6.42 -12.71
C LEU A 29 5.82 -7.14 -13.32
N ASP A 30 4.69 -6.47 -13.47
CA ASP A 30 3.47 -7.07 -14.02
C ASP A 30 3.66 -7.54 -15.47
N ALA A 31 4.43 -6.79 -16.27
CA ALA A 31 4.74 -7.20 -17.64
C ALA A 31 5.57 -8.49 -17.68
N ILE A 32 6.50 -8.67 -16.75
CA ILE A 32 7.28 -9.91 -16.63
C ILE A 32 6.40 -11.06 -16.16
N LEU A 33 5.66 -10.88 -15.05
CA LEU A 33 4.86 -11.94 -14.45
C LEU A 33 3.73 -12.45 -15.36
N LYS A 34 3.28 -11.62 -16.29
CA LYS A 34 2.26 -12.00 -17.29
C LYS A 34 2.72 -13.16 -18.18
N ASP A 35 3.97 -13.15 -18.59
CA ASP A 35 4.54 -14.12 -19.53
C ASP A 35 5.49 -15.11 -18.84
N ASP A 36 6.09 -14.72 -17.71
CA ASP A 36 6.94 -15.55 -16.84
C ASP A 36 6.54 -15.40 -15.37
N PRO A 37 5.58 -16.19 -14.86
CA PRO A 37 5.13 -16.14 -13.46
C PRO A 37 6.23 -16.48 -12.43
N TYR A 38 7.34 -17.02 -12.86
CA TYR A 38 8.49 -17.38 -12.01
C TYR A 38 9.66 -16.42 -12.13
N GLY A 39 9.53 -15.36 -12.92
CA GLY A 39 10.55 -14.32 -13.07
C GLY A 39 10.94 -13.72 -11.72
N ARG A 40 12.24 -13.48 -11.55
CA ARG A 40 12.82 -12.81 -10.38
C ARG A 40 13.04 -11.35 -10.72
N VAL A 41 12.45 -10.45 -9.94
CA VAL A 41 12.43 -9.03 -10.23
C VAL A 41 12.71 -8.24 -8.96
N ALA A 42 13.68 -7.37 -9.03
CA ALA A 42 13.97 -6.33 -8.05
C ALA A 42 14.34 -5.06 -8.85
N VAL A 43 13.33 -4.25 -9.21
CA VAL A 43 13.49 -3.08 -10.07
C VAL A 43 13.13 -1.82 -9.31
N GLU A 44 14.04 -0.87 -9.33
CA GLU A 44 13.86 0.46 -8.78
C GLU A 44 13.84 1.50 -9.89
N THR A 45 13.04 2.54 -9.72
CA THR A 45 12.90 3.64 -10.66
C THR A 45 13.28 4.94 -9.97
N PHE A 46 14.09 5.74 -10.65
CA PHE A 46 14.38 7.13 -10.28
C PHE A 46 13.77 8.05 -11.34
N ALA A 47 12.88 8.94 -10.90
CA ALA A 47 12.18 9.90 -11.76
C ALA A 47 12.66 11.33 -11.44
N ILE A 48 13.10 12.06 -12.46
CA ILE A 48 13.57 13.44 -12.34
C ILE A 48 13.18 14.24 -13.58
N THR A 49 13.43 15.55 -13.59
CA THR A 49 13.15 16.44 -14.73
C THR A 49 13.57 15.81 -16.07
N GLY A 50 12.57 15.50 -16.89
CA GLY A 50 12.78 14.98 -18.24
C GLY A 50 13.43 13.59 -18.36
N GLN A 51 13.60 12.85 -17.25
CA GLN A 51 14.28 11.54 -17.27
C GLN A 51 13.66 10.53 -16.32
N ILE A 52 13.72 9.28 -16.72
CA ILE A 52 13.47 8.08 -15.91
C ILE A 52 14.70 7.18 -16.01
N HIS A 53 15.21 6.76 -14.86
CA HIS A 53 16.27 5.77 -14.74
C HIS A 53 15.70 4.51 -14.08
N ILE A 54 15.90 3.37 -14.73
CA ILE A 54 15.52 2.05 -14.23
C ILE A 54 16.79 1.32 -13.84
N ALA A 55 16.87 0.83 -12.63
CA ALA A 55 18.00 0.03 -12.15
C ALA A 55 17.50 -1.18 -11.36
N GLY A 56 18.32 -2.21 -11.25
CA GLY A 56 18.00 -3.39 -10.44
C GLY A 56 18.41 -4.69 -11.10
N GLU A 57 17.86 -5.79 -10.60
CA GLU A 57 18.18 -7.14 -11.05
C GLU A 57 16.91 -7.85 -11.55
N VAL A 58 17.03 -8.48 -12.72
CA VAL A 58 15.96 -9.26 -13.33
C VAL A 58 16.51 -10.56 -13.89
N THR A 59 15.89 -11.68 -13.48
CA THR A 59 16.11 -12.98 -14.12
C THR A 59 14.78 -13.49 -14.63
N THR A 60 14.64 -13.58 -15.94
CA THR A 60 13.39 -13.99 -16.58
C THR A 60 13.64 -14.68 -17.92
N ALA A 61 12.70 -15.52 -18.32
CA ALA A 61 12.69 -16.18 -19.63
C ALA A 61 11.99 -15.33 -20.72
N THR A 62 11.37 -14.20 -20.35
CA THR A 62 10.64 -13.35 -21.30
C THR A 62 11.39 -12.08 -21.65
N TYR A 63 11.05 -11.47 -22.80
CA TYR A 63 11.50 -10.15 -23.20
C TYR A 63 10.39 -9.12 -23.02
N ILE A 64 10.72 -7.98 -22.44
CA ILE A 64 9.81 -6.84 -22.31
C ILE A 64 10.44 -5.55 -22.85
N ASP A 65 9.64 -4.72 -23.48
CA ASP A 65 10.05 -3.38 -23.94
C ASP A 65 9.86 -2.37 -22.80
N ILE A 66 10.88 -2.26 -21.94
CA ILE A 66 10.85 -1.37 -20.76
C ILE A 66 10.57 0.08 -21.16
N PRO A 67 11.24 0.71 -22.15
CA PRO A 67 10.92 2.08 -22.55
C PRO A 67 9.45 2.29 -22.92
N ARG A 68 8.84 1.33 -23.60
CA ARG A 68 7.43 1.39 -23.97
C ARG A 68 6.52 1.31 -22.75
N ILE A 69 6.83 0.43 -21.80
CA ILE A 69 6.08 0.29 -20.53
C ILE A 69 6.15 1.60 -19.73
N VAL A 70 7.35 2.16 -19.58
CA VAL A 70 7.58 3.43 -18.89
C VAL A 70 6.74 4.55 -19.49
N ARG A 71 6.82 4.75 -20.82
CA ARG A 71 6.06 5.81 -21.51
C ARG A 71 4.56 5.64 -21.37
N LYS A 72 4.07 4.40 -21.49
CA LYS A 72 2.66 4.11 -21.28
C LYS A 72 2.22 4.45 -19.87
N THR A 73 2.97 4.06 -18.84
CA THR A 73 2.64 4.36 -17.45
C THR A 73 2.60 5.87 -17.18
N ILE A 74 3.58 6.62 -17.69
CA ILE A 74 3.63 8.08 -17.54
C ILE A 74 2.43 8.75 -18.25
N ALA A 75 2.05 8.26 -19.44
CA ALA A 75 0.89 8.75 -20.17
C ALA A 75 -0.43 8.47 -19.43
N ASP A 76 -0.60 7.24 -18.90
CA ASP A 76 -1.78 6.83 -18.14
C ASP A 76 -1.96 7.65 -16.85
N ILE A 77 -0.86 8.07 -16.20
CA ILE A 77 -0.86 9.00 -15.06
C ILE A 77 -1.35 10.39 -15.50
N GLY A 78 -1.08 10.80 -16.74
CA GLY A 78 -1.53 12.07 -17.29
C GLY A 78 -0.41 13.10 -17.55
N TYR A 79 0.85 12.70 -17.53
CA TYR A 79 1.97 13.51 -17.97
C TYR A 79 2.11 13.42 -19.50
N THR A 80 1.27 14.18 -20.20
CA THR A 80 1.15 14.17 -21.67
C THR A 80 1.49 15.52 -22.32
N LYS A 81 1.91 16.52 -21.53
CA LYS A 81 2.19 17.88 -22.01
C LYS A 81 3.65 18.24 -21.80
N SER A 82 4.42 18.41 -22.86
CA SER A 82 5.87 18.67 -22.81
C SER A 82 6.26 19.97 -22.07
N HIS A 83 5.39 20.99 -22.12
CA HIS A 83 5.65 22.26 -21.42
C HIS A 83 5.67 22.16 -19.89
N VAL A 84 5.18 21.05 -19.34
CA VAL A 84 5.26 20.75 -17.89
C VAL A 84 6.67 20.37 -17.47
N GLY A 85 7.53 19.98 -18.43
CA GLY A 85 8.94 19.62 -18.21
C GLY A 85 9.18 18.20 -17.78
N PHE A 86 8.14 17.36 -17.85
CA PHE A 86 8.16 15.91 -17.74
C PHE A 86 6.92 15.36 -18.45
N ASP A 87 7.12 14.52 -19.45
CA ASP A 87 6.02 13.92 -20.22
C ASP A 87 6.42 12.57 -20.84
N ALA A 88 5.43 11.78 -21.20
CA ALA A 88 5.57 10.42 -21.71
C ALA A 88 6.30 10.33 -23.04
N GLU A 89 6.16 11.34 -23.91
CA GLU A 89 6.70 11.29 -25.28
C GLU A 89 8.18 11.67 -25.32
N THR A 90 8.56 12.73 -24.59
CA THR A 90 9.90 13.33 -24.71
C THR A 90 10.87 12.97 -23.60
N CYS A 91 10.41 12.38 -22.47
CA CYS A 91 11.32 12.01 -21.38
C CYS A 91 12.38 10.98 -21.84
N GLY A 92 13.61 11.16 -21.37
CA GLY A 92 14.67 10.17 -21.54
C GLY A 92 14.36 8.93 -20.67
N VAL A 93 14.64 7.74 -21.20
CA VAL A 93 14.55 6.49 -20.45
C VAL A 93 15.87 5.78 -20.52
N SER A 94 16.54 5.59 -19.38
CA SER A 94 17.76 4.79 -19.26
C SER A 94 17.52 3.55 -18.42
N VAL A 95 18.17 2.44 -18.80
CA VAL A 95 17.98 1.14 -18.18
C VAL A 95 19.34 0.56 -17.83
N SER A 96 19.52 0.18 -16.55
CA SER A 96 20.69 -0.48 -15.99
C SER A 96 20.19 -1.67 -15.17
N ILE A 97 19.97 -2.79 -15.84
CA ILE A 97 19.46 -4.02 -15.23
C ILE A 97 20.50 -5.12 -15.43
N ASP A 98 20.87 -5.76 -14.32
CA ASP A 98 21.75 -6.91 -14.27
C ASP A 98 20.96 -8.20 -13.97
N GLU A 99 21.62 -9.36 -14.07
CA GLU A 99 21.07 -10.63 -13.59
C GLU A 99 21.23 -10.74 -12.07
N GLN A 100 20.31 -11.46 -11.40
CA GLN A 100 20.41 -11.72 -9.98
C GLN A 100 21.71 -12.46 -9.63
N SER A 101 22.37 -12.04 -8.53
CA SER A 101 23.59 -12.70 -8.03
C SER A 101 23.38 -14.20 -7.80
N PRO A 102 24.26 -15.07 -8.31
CA PRO A 102 24.21 -16.52 -8.06
C PRO A 102 24.28 -16.88 -6.56
N ASP A 103 24.99 -16.09 -5.76
CA ASP A 103 25.15 -16.33 -4.32
C ASP A 103 23.80 -16.13 -3.57
N ILE A 104 23.04 -15.12 -3.97
CA ILE A 104 21.70 -14.89 -3.42
C ILE A 104 20.76 -16.02 -3.87
N ALA A 105 20.79 -16.39 -5.15
CA ALA A 105 19.95 -17.47 -5.68
C ALA A 105 20.17 -18.79 -4.93
N MET A 106 21.41 -19.18 -4.63
CA MET A 106 21.72 -20.40 -3.85
C MET A 106 21.11 -20.41 -2.44
N GLY A 107 21.02 -19.27 -1.79
CA GLY A 107 20.41 -19.14 -0.46
C GLY A 107 18.90 -19.27 -0.48
N VAL A 108 18.26 -18.76 -1.54
CA VAL A 108 16.81 -18.66 -1.68
C VAL A 108 16.18 -19.89 -2.33
N ASP A 109 16.83 -20.43 -3.38
CA ASP A 109 16.27 -21.54 -4.16
C ASP A 109 16.25 -22.86 -3.42
N ARG A 110 17.00 -23.00 -2.34
CA ARG A 110 17.00 -24.16 -1.46
C ARG A 110 17.14 -23.75 0.02
N ALA A 111 16.04 -23.84 0.74
CA ALA A 111 15.98 -23.44 2.15
C ALA A 111 16.88 -24.30 3.05
N LEU A 112 17.21 -23.73 4.22
CA LEU A 112 18.06 -24.38 5.24
C LEU A 112 17.44 -25.69 5.74
N GLU A 113 16.13 -25.74 5.92
CA GLU A 113 15.36 -26.91 6.34
C GLU A 113 15.56 -28.09 5.39
N THR A 114 15.61 -27.83 4.08
CA THR A 114 15.88 -28.87 3.08
C THR A 114 17.34 -29.34 3.11
N LYS A 115 18.27 -28.42 3.40
CA LYS A 115 19.71 -28.73 3.45
C LYS A 115 20.11 -29.53 4.69
N GLU A 116 19.57 -29.18 5.85
CA GLU A 116 19.99 -29.74 7.15
C GLU A 116 19.07 -30.87 7.62
N SER A 117 17.74 -30.71 7.56
CA SER A 117 16.80 -31.70 8.07
C SER A 117 16.32 -32.70 7.01
N GLY A 118 16.64 -32.48 5.73
CA GLY A 118 16.16 -33.30 4.64
C GLY A 118 14.64 -33.20 4.45
N SER A 119 14.00 -32.10 4.88
CA SER A 119 12.58 -31.90 4.68
C SER A 119 12.24 -31.93 3.19
N HIS A 120 11.21 -32.69 2.84
CA HIS A 120 10.67 -32.78 1.49
C HIS A 120 9.27 -32.16 1.39
N GLU A 121 8.85 -31.41 2.42
CA GLU A 121 7.61 -30.66 2.33
C GLU A 121 7.72 -29.57 1.25
N ALA A 122 6.72 -29.47 0.40
CA ALA A 122 6.75 -28.56 -0.75
C ALA A 122 6.96 -27.09 -0.38
N PHE A 123 6.55 -26.69 0.83
CA PHE A 123 6.71 -25.31 1.32
C PHE A 123 8.02 -25.04 2.08
N ASP A 124 8.79 -26.09 2.40
CA ASP A 124 10.13 -25.97 2.98
C ASP A 124 11.23 -25.87 1.91
N LEU A 125 10.88 -25.94 0.62
CA LEU A 125 11.86 -25.91 -0.47
C LEU A 125 12.51 -24.54 -0.65
N ILE A 126 11.74 -23.47 -0.46
CA ILE A 126 12.14 -22.08 -0.74
C ILE A 126 12.26 -21.32 0.57
N GLY A 127 13.45 -20.80 0.85
CA GLY A 127 13.70 -19.92 1.98
C GLY A 127 13.29 -18.46 1.71
N ALA A 128 13.25 -17.65 2.77
CA ALA A 128 13.03 -16.22 2.62
C ALA A 128 14.14 -15.57 1.77
N GLY A 129 13.75 -14.69 0.87
CA GLY A 129 14.67 -14.02 -0.08
C GLY A 129 15.60 -13.00 0.59
N ASP A 130 15.27 -12.57 1.80
CA ASP A 130 16.07 -11.69 2.65
C ASP A 130 15.68 -11.90 4.12
N GLN A 131 16.50 -11.37 5.02
CA GLN A 131 16.11 -11.13 6.40
C GLN A 131 15.16 -9.91 6.46
N GLY A 132 14.31 -9.84 7.47
CA GLY A 132 13.48 -8.66 7.69
C GLY A 132 12.35 -8.92 8.68
N MET A 133 11.68 -7.84 9.05
CA MET A 133 10.44 -7.87 9.82
C MET A 133 9.33 -7.15 9.05
N MET A 134 8.16 -7.74 8.99
CA MET A 134 6.99 -7.20 8.30
C MET A 134 5.83 -7.07 9.27
N PHE A 135 4.98 -6.09 9.02
CA PHE A 135 3.82 -5.81 9.85
C PHE A 135 2.53 -5.86 9.05
N GLY A 136 1.52 -6.50 9.64
CA GLY A 136 0.14 -6.41 9.20
C GLY A 136 -0.72 -5.73 10.25
N TYR A 137 -1.76 -5.01 9.83
CA TYR A 137 -2.64 -4.33 10.75
C TYR A 137 -4.08 -4.34 10.26
N ALA A 138 -5.02 -4.37 11.19
CA ALA A 138 -6.43 -4.14 10.94
C ALA A 138 -7.09 -3.50 12.17
N CYS A 139 -8.09 -2.67 11.94
CA CYS A 139 -8.91 -2.09 13.02
C CYS A 139 -10.33 -1.82 12.53
N ARG A 140 -11.28 -1.71 13.48
CA ARG A 140 -12.70 -1.48 13.19
C ARG A 140 -13.01 0.02 13.05
N GLU A 141 -12.26 0.75 12.24
CA GLU A 141 -12.50 2.19 12.01
C GLU A 141 -13.15 2.47 10.65
N THR A 142 -13.06 1.53 9.71
CA THR A 142 -13.72 1.59 8.39
C THR A 142 -14.22 0.20 7.98
N PRO A 143 -15.15 0.08 7.03
CA PRO A 143 -15.62 -1.23 6.52
C PRO A 143 -14.50 -2.11 5.97
N GLU A 144 -13.45 -1.50 5.42
CA GLU A 144 -12.26 -2.18 4.92
C GLU A 144 -11.34 -2.68 6.02
N LEU A 145 -11.67 -2.38 7.31
CA LEU A 145 -10.84 -2.64 8.48
C LEU A 145 -9.48 -1.93 8.40
N MET A 146 -9.51 -0.68 7.99
CA MET A 146 -8.35 0.23 7.90
C MET A 146 -8.50 1.41 8.87
N PRO A 147 -7.38 2.05 9.26
CA PRO A 147 -7.43 3.30 10.00
C PRO A 147 -8.12 4.42 9.20
N LEU A 148 -9.02 5.14 9.84
CA LEU A 148 -9.80 6.20 9.19
C LEU A 148 -8.94 7.33 8.58
N PRO A 149 -7.87 7.84 9.24
CA PRO A 149 -7.09 8.94 8.69
C PRO A 149 -6.45 8.63 7.34
N ILE A 150 -5.84 7.44 7.19
CA ILE A 150 -5.21 7.05 5.93
C ILE A 150 -6.26 6.74 4.85
N THR A 151 -7.37 6.13 5.21
CA THR A 151 -8.48 5.86 4.28
C THR A 151 -9.02 7.16 3.69
N LEU A 152 -9.26 8.17 4.53
CA LEU A 152 -9.73 9.48 4.06
C LEU A 152 -8.65 10.18 3.21
N ALA A 153 -7.37 10.11 3.61
CA ALA A 153 -6.28 10.69 2.84
C ALA A 153 -6.18 10.05 1.44
N HIS A 154 -6.26 8.73 1.32
CA HIS A 154 -6.29 8.05 0.03
C HIS A 154 -7.51 8.42 -0.81
N ASN A 155 -8.68 8.48 -0.20
CA ASN A 155 -9.91 8.84 -0.91
C ASN A 155 -9.85 10.29 -1.45
N LEU A 156 -9.25 11.23 -0.72
CA LEU A 156 -9.03 12.60 -1.18
C LEU A 156 -8.09 12.65 -2.39
N THR A 157 -6.95 11.95 -2.36
CA THR A 157 -6.01 11.93 -3.50
C THR A 157 -6.58 11.19 -4.70
N ARG A 158 -7.36 10.13 -4.48
CA ARG A 158 -8.08 9.42 -5.55
C ARG A 158 -9.15 10.30 -6.19
N MET A 159 -9.91 11.05 -5.38
CA MET A 159 -10.91 11.99 -5.87
C MET A 159 -10.27 13.13 -6.66
N LEU A 160 -9.13 13.69 -6.21
CA LEU A 160 -8.35 14.67 -6.98
C LEU A 160 -7.98 14.15 -8.37
N SER A 161 -7.47 12.93 -8.47
CA SER A 161 -7.14 12.32 -9.75
C SER A 161 -8.37 12.04 -10.60
N SER A 162 -9.48 11.65 -9.98
CA SER A 162 -10.76 11.43 -10.68
C SER A 162 -11.30 12.71 -11.30
N VAL A 163 -11.41 13.81 -10.54
CA VAL A 163 -11.94 15.09 -11.06
C VAL A 163 -11.01 15.73 -12.10
N ARG A 164 -9.72 15.41 -12.08
CA ARG A 164 -8.78 15.78 -13.13
C ARG A 164 -9.01 14.97 -14.41
N LYS A 165 -9.06 13.64 -14.30
CA LYS A 165 -9.16 12.71 -15.44
C LYS A 165 -10.51 12.79 -16.15
N ASN A 166 -11.61 13.04 -15.42
CA ASN A 166 -12.95 13.22 -16.00
C ASN A 166 -13.25 14.66 -16.38
N GLU A 167 -12.24 15.54 -16.34
CA GLU A 167 -12.33 16.96 -16.71
C GLU A 167 -13.32 17.80 -15.88
N ALA A 168 -13.75 17.32 -14.71
CA ALA A 168 -14.59 18.11 -13.81
C ALA A 168 -13.82 19.33 -13.26
N ILE A 169 -12.49 19.19 -13.07
CA ILE A 169 -11.56 20.28 -12.78
C ILE A 169 -10.38 20.19 -13.77
N PRO A 170 -10.53 20.68 -15.00
CA PRO A 170 -9.61 20.40 -16.11
C PRO A 170 -8.24 21.08 -15.99
N TYR A 171 -8.10 22.07 -15.11
CA TYR A 171 -6.85 22.77 -14.89
C TYR A 171 -5.94 22.10 -13.84
N LEU A 172 -6.38 21.01 -13.20
CA LEU A 172 -5.51 20.24 -12.32
C LEU A 172 -4.47 19.45 -13.12
N ARG A 173 -3.28 19.35 -12.54
CA ARG A 173 -2.16 18.54 -13.03
C ARG A 173 -1.98 17.30 -12.18
N PRO A 174 -1.16 16.32 -12.61
CA PRO A 174 -1.12 15.01 -11.96
C PRO A 174 -0.62 14.98 -10.51
N ASP A 175 0.28 15.89 -10.13
CA ASP A 175 0.88 15.89 -8.78
C ASP A 175 -0.04 16.50 -7.73
N GLY A 176 -0.10 15.86 -6.58
CA GLY A 176 -0.87 16.36 -5.45
C GLY A 176 -0.68 15.52 -4.18
N LYS A 177 -1.04 16.11 -3.06
CA LYS A 177 -0.95 15.51 -1.73
C LYS A 177 -2.21 15.81 -0.92
N SER A 178 -2.55 14.90 -0.02
CA SER A 178 -3.56 15.13 1.01
C SER A 178 -2.99 14.80 2.39
N GLN A 179 -3.51 15.46 3.41
CA GLN A 179 -3.27 15.13 4.81
C GLN A 179 -4.58 15.27 5.57
N VAL A 180 -4.90 14.30 6.41
CA VAL A 180 -6.11 14.28 7.21
C VAL A 180 -5.74 14.08 8.67
N THR A 181 -6.22 14.98 9.52
CA THR A 181 -6.12 14.88 10.98
C THR A 181 -7.47 14.53 11.55
N VAL A 182 -7.54 13.41 12.29
CA VAL A 182 -8.75 12.91 12.95
C VAL A 182 -8.59 13.07 14.46
N GLU A 183 -9.63 13.57 15.13
CA GLU A 183 -9.73 13.59 16.59
C GLU A 183 -10.31 12.28 17.08
N TYR A 184 -9.68 11.73 18.12
CA TYR A 184 -10.10 10.49 18.78
C TYR A 184 -10.52 10.73 20.22
N ASP A 185 -11.55 10.02 20.68
CA ASP A 185 -11.89 9.84 22.08
C ASP A 185 -11.48 8.42 22.50
N GLY A 186 -10.39 8.32 23.24
CA GLY A 186 -9.73 7.04 23.46
C GLY A 186 -9.26 6.42 22.14
N GLN A 187 -9.89 5.33 21.72
CA GLN A 187 -9.57 4.63 20.46
C GLN A 187 -10.59 4.89 19.34
N ARG A 188 -11.66 5.64 19.61
CA ARG A 188 -12.74 5.89 18.68
C ARG A 188 -12.53 7.20 17.92
N PRO A 189 -12.54 7.21 16.58
CA PRO A 189 -12.53 8.44 15.80
C PRO A 189 -13.87 9.18 16.02
N VAL A 190 -13.83 10.49 16.22
CA VAL A 190 -15.03 11.28 16.52
C VAL A 190 -15.30 12.41 15.54
N ARG A 191 -14.26 13.03 14.94
CA ARG A 191 -14.41 14.04 13.91
C ARG A 191 -13.10 14.25 13.13
N VAL A 192 -13.21 14.83 11.97
CA VAL A 192 -12.04 15.33 11.22
C VAL A 192 -11.72 16.73 11.72
N ASP A 193 -10.48 16.93 12.19
CA ASP A 193 -10.02 18.20 12.73
C ASP A 193 -9.41 19.11 11.65
N ALA A 194 -8.64 18.51 10.73
CA ALA A 194 -8.02 19.26 9.66
C ALA A 194 -7.89 18.43 8.37
N VAL A 195 -8.04 19.11 7.24
CA VAL A 195 -7.75 18.59 5.89
C VAL A 195 -6.80 19.55 5.20
N VAL A 196 -5.70 19.02 4.70
CA VAL A 196 -4.74 19.76 3.85
C VAL A 196 -4.72 19.11 2.48
N ILE A 197 -4.87 19.89 1.42
CA ILE A 197 -4.70 19.47 0.04
C ILE A 197 -3.70 20.40 -0.65
N SER A 198 -2.67 19.81 -1.26
CA SER A 198 -1.78 20.49 -2.19
C SER A 198 -1.97 19.85 -3.55
N THR A 199 -2.36 20.62 -4.56
CA THR A 199 -2.61 20.11 -5.91
C THR A 199 -1.96 20.99 -6.96
N GLN A 200 -1.25 20.37 -7.88
CA GLN A 200 -0.63 21.03 -9.02
C GLN A 200 -1.71 21.51 -10.00
N HIS A 201 -1.52 22.69 -10.59
CA HIS A 201 -2.51 23.33 -11.45
C HIS A 201 -1.89 24.14 -12.60
N GLU A 202 -2.69 24.50 -13.59
CA GLU A 202 -2.29 25.42 -14.67
C GLU A 202 -2.01 26.83 -14.10
N PRO A 203 -1.08 27.62 -14.75
CA PRO A 203 -0.55 28.86 -14.15
C PRO A 203 -1.57 30.00 -13.98
N ASP A 204 -2.57 30.05 -14.87
CA ASP A 204 -3.47 31.21 -14.99
C ASP A 204 -4.78 31.07 -14.21
N VAL A 205 -4.85 30.09 -13.28
CA VAL A 205 -6.05 29.84 -12.50
C VAL A 205 -5.95 30.58 -11.15
N PRO A 206 -6.96 31.42 -10.80
CA PRO A 206 -6.99 32.10 -9.52
C PRO A 206 -7.05 31.10 -8.34
N LEU A 207 -6.26 31.36 -7.30
CA LEU A 207 -6.17 30.48 -6.13
C LEU A 207 -7.53 30.29 -5.44
N GLU A 208 -8.37 31.32 -5.40
CA GLU A 208 -9.72 31.22 -4.81
C GLU A 208 -10.64 30.28 -5.59
N THR A 209 -10.50 30.21 -6.92
CA THR A 209 -11.21 29.24 -7.75
C THR A 209 -10.78 27.81 -7.39
N ILE A 210 -9.46 27.58 -7.28
CA ILE A 210 -8.92 26.28 -6.88
C ILE A 210 -9.44 25.88 -5.49
N ARG A 211 -9.38 26.79 -4.52
CA ARG A 211 -9.84 26.53 -3.14
C ARG A 211 -11.31 26.16 -3.10
N ARG A 212 -12.16 26.93 -3.76
CA ARG A 212 -13.60 26.67 -3.82
C ARG A 212 -13.88 25.30 -4.49
N GLU A 213 -13.37 25.08 -5.71
CA GLU A 213 -13.74 23.88 -6.47
C GLU A 213 -13.17 22.59 -5.86
N VAL A 214 -11.96 22.63 -5.30
CA VAL A 214 -11.39 21.49 -4.56
C VAL A 214 -12.19 21.23 -3.28
N SER A 215 -12.63 22.26 -2.55
CA SER A 215 -13.47 22.06 -1.38
C SER A 215 -14.81 21.43 -1.76
N GLU A 216 -15.52 21.98 -2.74
CA GLU A 216 -16.85 21.53 -3.15
C GLU A 216 -16.83 20.15 -3.83
N ARG A 217 -15.85 19.88 -4.72
CA ARG A 217 -15.86 18.69 -5.57
C ARG A 217 -15.01 17.54 -5.04
N VAL A 218 -14.11 17.81 -4.09
CA VAL A 218 -13.23 16.78 -3.53
C VAL A 218 -13.51 16.60 -2.04
N ILE A 219 -13.32 17.64 -1.21
CA ILE A 219 -13.40 17.52 0.24
C ILE A 219 -14.84 17.17 0.68
N ASP A 220 -15.83 17.88 0.14
CA ASP A 220 -17.24 17.69 0.51
C ASP A 220 -17.81 16.34 0.06
N HIS A 221 -17.21 15.71 -0.95
CA HIS A 221 -17.59 14.37 -1.39
C HIS A 221 -16.93 13.26 -0.58
N VAL A 222 -15.73 13.48 -0.06
CA VAL A 222 -14.93 12.45 0.62
C VAL A 222 -15.13 12.44 2.12
N ILE A 223 -15.14 13.63 2.75
CA ILE A 223 -15.28 13.71 4.22
C ILE A 223 -16.74 13.53 4.61
N PRO A 224 -17.09 12.49 5.40
CA PRO A 224 -18.49 12.24 5.81
C PRO A 224 -19.08 13.42 6.57
N LYS A 225 -20.36 13.74 6.33
CA LYS A 225 -21.05 14.86 7.00
C LYS A 225 -21.03 14.73 8.52
N GLY A 226 -21.23 13.51 9.06
CA GLY A 226 -21.20 13.23 10.50
C GLY A 226 -19.82 13.39 11.15
N MET A 227 -18.76 13.51 10.35
CA MET A 227 -17.38 13.71 10.82
C MET A 227 -16.91 15.16 10.69
N ARG A 228 -17.77 16.07 10.25
CA ARG A 228 -17.48 17.51 10.06
C ARG A 228 -18.27 18.34 11.07
N ASP A 229 -17.61 19.34 11.62
CA ASP A 229 -18.23 20.39 12.42
C ASP A 229 -17.71 21.78 12.01
N GLU A 230 -18.18 22.83 12.64
CA GLU A 230 -17.75 24.22 12.38
C GLU A 230 -16.28 24.49 12.68
N LYS A 231 -15.60 23.57 13.39
CA LYS A 231 -14.18 23.68 13.75
C LYS A 231 -13.26 23.00 12.73
N LEU A 232 -13.80 22.36 11.68
CA LEU A 232 -13.00 21.73 10.64
C LEU A 232 -12.13 22.79 9.93
N ARG A 233 -10.82 22.59 9.98
CA ARG A 233 -9.85 23.45 9.31
C ARG A 233 -9.50 22.88 7.94
N VAL A 234 -9.71 23.64 6.89
CA VAL A 234 -9.43 23.25 5.51
C VAL A 234 -8.34 24.14 4.93
N PHE A 235 -7.29 23.52 4.39
CA PHE A 235 -6.17 24.17 3.74
C PHE A 235 -5.98 23.63 2.34
N VAL A 236 -6.29 24.43 1.31
CA VAL A 236 -6.07 24.09 -0.09
C VAL A 236 -4.98 25.02 -0.64
N ASN A 237 -3.89 24.43 -1.12
CA ASN A 237 -2.69 25.14 -1.59
C ASN A 237 -2.29 26.29 -0.62
N PRO A 238 -1.97 26.00 0.65
CA PRO A 238 -1.69 27.03 1.65
C PRO A 238 -0.47 27.88 1.31
N THR A 239 0.49 27.34 0.56
CA THR A 239 1.67 28.06 0.05
C THR A 239 1.36 28.96 -1.15
N GLY A 240 0.14 28.90 -1.69
CA GLY A 240 -0.29 29.64 -2.85
C GLY A 240 -0.12 28.87 -4.16
N ARG A 241 0.78 29.29 -5.04
CA ARG A 241 0.98 28.74 -6.37
C ARG A 241 1.69 27.40 -6.36
N PHE A 242 1.09 26.36 -7.03
CA PHE A 242 1.70 25.06 -7.24
C PHE A 242 1.63 24.66 -8.73
N VAL A 243 2.43 25.30 -9.57
CA VAL A 243 2.50 25.09 -11.02
C VAL A 243 3.65 24.16 -11.40
N ILE A 244 4.81 24.31 -10.74
CA ILE A 244 5.95 23.41 -10.90
C ILE A 244 5.76 22.26 -9.90
N GLY A 245 5.64 21.04 -10.41
CA GLY A 245 5.43 19.82 -9.63
C GLY A 245 5.78 18.59 -10.47
N GLY A 246 5.44 17.41 -9.92
CA GLY A 246 5.87 16.15 -10.51
C GLY A 246 7.38 16.00 -10.53
N PRO A 247 7.94 15.11 -11.36
CA PRO A 247 9.40 14.87 -11.44
C PRO A 247 10.22 16.12 -11.80
N LYS A 248 9.59 17.16 -12.35
CA LYS A 248 10.25 18.46 -12.54
C LYS A 248 10.45 19.25 -11.26
N GLY A 249 9.53 19.10 -10.31
CA GLY A 249 9.55 19.84 -9.05
C GLY A 249 10.44 19.18 -8.00
N ASP A 250 10.41 17.86 -7.93
CA ASP A 250 11.17 17.05 -7.00
C ASP A 250 11.46 15.67 -7.58
N ALA A 251 12.57 15.07 -7.17
CA ALA A 251 12.94 13.73 -7.61
C ALA A 251 12.07 12.66 -6.92
N GLY A 252 11.68 11.64 -7.68
CA GLY A 252 10.96 10.47 -7.19
C GLY A 252 11.82 9.22 -7.18
N LEU A 253 11.61 8.37 -6.20
CA LEU A 253 12.23 7.05 -6.08
C LEU A 253 11.22 6.00 -5.67
N THR A 254 11.38 4.77 -6.19
CA THR A 254 10.61 3.61 -5.73
C THR A 254 10.81 3.39 -4.24
N GLY A 255 9.70 3.14 -3.52
CA GLY A 255 9.73 2.78 -2.12
C GLY A 255 9.93 3.92 -1.13
N ARG A 256 9.66 5.17 -1.51
CA ARG A 256 9.76 6.35 -0.61
C ARG A 256 8.45 6.79 0.01
N LYS A 257 7.34 6.07 -0.22
CA LYS A 257 6.02 6.36 0.36
C LYS A 257 5.45 5.17 1.14
N ILE A 258 6.34 4.40 1.79
CA ILE A 258 6.02 3.14 2.47
C ILE A 258 4.98 3.27 3.58
N ILE A 259 4.89 4.41 4.23
CA ILE A 259 3.90 4.67 5.29
C ILE A 259 2.51 4.92 4.67
N ALA A 260 2.43 5.68 3.58
CA ALA A 260 1.20 5.86 2.81
C ALA A 260 0.77 4.55 2.13
N ASP A 261 1.73 3.74 1.67
CA ASP A 261 1.45 2.43 1.06
C ASP A 261 0.81 1.44 2.01
N THR A 262 0.95 1.63 3.32
CA THR A 262 0.47 0.72 4.37
C THR A 262 -0.65 1.34 5.21
N TYR A 263 -0.36 1.79 6.43
CA TYR A 263 -1.40 2.15 7.42
C TYR A 263 -1.33 3.62 7.86
N GLY A 264 -0.61 4.47 7.13
CA GLY A 264 -0.55 5.92 7.42
C GLY A 264 0.05 6.27 8.78
N GLY A 265 0.90 5.41 9.32
CA GLY A 265 1.57 5.59 10.62
C GLY A 265 0.79 5.03 11.83
N MET A 266 -0.40 4.43 11.62
CA MET A 266 -1.17 3.82 12.72
C MET A 266 -0.53 2.52 13.22
N ALA A 267 0.08 1.76 12.34
CA ALA A 267 0.84 0.55 12.65
C ALA A 267 2.35 0.79 12.56
N ARG A 268 3.12 -0.11 13.16
CA ARG A 268 4.56 -0.20 12.96
C ARG A 268 4.88 -0.55 11.51
N HIS A 269 6.11 -0.30 11.08
CA HIS A 269 6.60 -0.63 9.74
C HIS A 269 8.00 -1.24 9.82
N GLY A 270 8.26 -2.28 9.03
CA GLY A 270 9.56 -2.95 9.02
C GLY A 270 10.62 -2.29 8.14
N GLY A 271 10.23 -1.30 7.33
CA GLY A 271 11.12 -0.54 6.44
C GLY A 271 11.16 -1.06 4.99
N GLY A 272 10.64 -2.27 4.70
CA GLY A 272 10.64 -2.84 3.35
C GLY A 272 9.66 -2.13 2.41
N ALA A 273 10.12 -1.77 1.22
CA ALA A 273 9.29 -1.27 0.14
C ALA A 273 8.66 -2.43 -0.65
N PHE A 274 7.52 -2.18 -1.32
CA PHE A 274 6.78 -3.20 -2.07
C PHE A 274 7.06 -3.13 -3.58
N SER A 275 6.87 -1.97 -4.18
CA SER A 275 6.89 -1.80 -5.64
C SER A 275 8.22 -2.26 -6.26
N GLY A 276 8.13 -2.88 -7.44
CA GLY A 276 9.27 -3.41 -8.16
C GLY A 276 9.79 -4.77 -7.68
N LYS A 277 9.23 -5.34 -6.61
CA LYS A 277 9.66 -6.62 -6.03
C LYS A 277 8.67 -7.74 -6.38
N ASP A 278 9.17 -8.84 -6.93
CA ASP A 278 8.39 -10.07 -7.15
C ASP A 278 8.03 -10.74 -5.80
N PRO A 279 7.03 -11.65 -5.76
CA PRO A 279 6.51 -12.19 -4.51
C PRO A 279 7.47 -13.09 -3.72
N THR A 280 8.65 -13.42 -4.24
CA THR A 280 9.68 -14.14 -3.46
C THR A 280 10.35 -13.24 -2.42
N LYS A 281 10.26 -11.93 -2.58
CA LYS A 281 10.73 -10.95 -1.60
C LYS A 281 9.70 -10.83 -0.49
N VAL A 282 10.08 -11.29 0.71
CA VAL A 282 9.21 -11.32 1.90
C VAL A 282 8.76 -9.93 2.36
N ASP A 283 9.53 -8.89 2.07
CA ASP A 283 9.10 -7.49 2.26
C ASP A 283 7.69 -7.24 1.72
N ARG A 284 7.39 -7.79 0.55
CA ARG A 284 6.09 -7.66 -0.09
C ARG A 284 5.13 -8.79 0.31
N SER A 285 5.47 -10.02 0.05
CA SER A 285 4.58 -11.16 0.23
C SER A 285 4.19 -11.38 1.69
N ALA A 286 5.13 -11.27 2.62
CA ALA A 286 4.83 -11.44 4.03
C ALA A 286 4.08 -10.25 4.64
N ALA A 287 4.30 -9.03 4.16
CA ALA A 287 3.48 -7.87 4.54
C ALA A 287 2.02 -8.04 4.09
N TYR A 288 1.79 -8.56 2.89
CA TYR A 288 0.45 -8.86 2.40
C TYR A 288 -0.22 -9.98 3.19
N MET A 289 0.55 -11.05 3.52
CA MET A 289 0.04 -12.12 4.37
C MET A 289 -0.25 -11.62 5.79
N ALA A 290 0.60 -10.78 6.36
CA ALA A 290 0.37 -10.20 7.67
C ALA A 290 -0.90 -9.32 7.70
N ARG A 291 -1.18 -8.56 6.61
CA ARG A 291 -2.46 -7.86 6.43
C ARG A 291 -3.63 -8.82 6.38
N TYR A 292 -3.54 -9.89 5.59
CA TYR A 292 -4.59 -10.90 5.49
C TYR A 292 -4.91 -11.54 6.85
N VAL A 293 -3.89 -11.91 7.62
CA VAL A 293 -4.05 -12.46 8.97
C VAL A 293 -4.73 -11.46 9.90
N ALA A 294 -4.18 -10.26 10.04
CA ALA A 294 -4.73 -9.22 10.92
C ALA A 294 -6.19 -8.90 10.58
N LYS A 295 -6.51 -8.81 9.29
CA LYS A 295 -7.86 -8.55 8.81
C LYS A 295 -8.82 -9.66 9.18
N ASN A 296 -8.46 -10.93 9.01
CA ASN A 296 -9.28 -12.07 9.38
C ASN A 296 -9.49 -12.18 10.89
N VAL A 297 -8.47 -11.88 11.71
CA VAL A 297 -8.58 -11.87 13.18
C VAL A 297 -9.59 -10.82 13.66
N VAL A 298 -9.54 -9.61 13.09
CA VAL A 298 -10.49 -8.53 13.42
C VAL A 298 -11.89 -8.84 12.88
N ALA A 299 -12.00 -9.33 11.64
CA ALA A 299 -13.27 -9.73 11.03
C ALA A 299 -13.95 -10.86 11.80
N ALA A 300 -13.18 -11.81 12.34
CA ALA A 300 -13.70 -12.87 13.21
C ALA A 300 -14.26 -12.33 14.54
N GLY A 301 -13.97 -11.08 14.89
CA GLY A 301 -14.39 -10.45 16.14
C GLY A 301 -13.60 -10.91 17.37
N LEU A 302 -12.38 -11.40 17.19
CA LEU A 302 -11.51 -11.81 18.28
C LEU A 302 -10.92 -10.60 19.01
N THR A 303 -10.76 -9.49 18.27
CA THR A 303 -10.29 -8.20 18.78
C THR A 303 -10.80 -7.08 17.89
N ASP A 304 -10.80 -5.84 18.36
CA ASP A 304 -11.16 -4.67 17.55
C ASP A 304 -9.94 -4.06 16.83
N ARG A 305 -8.71 -4.41 17.27
CA ARG A 305 -7.44 -3.99 16.64
C ARG A 305 -6.46 -5.16 16.70
N CYS A 306 -5.77 -5.39 15.60
CA CYS A 306 -4.76 -6.44 15.51
C CYS A 306 -3.56 -5.92 14.72
N GLU A 307 -2.37 -6.06 15.30
CA GLU A 307 -1.10 -5.92 14.61
C GLU A 307 -0.38 -7.28 14.66
N LEU A 308 0.09 -7.74 13.51
CA LEU A 308 0.91 -8.93 13.39
C LEU A 308 2.32 -8.48 12.96
N GLN A 309 3.34 -8.86 13.74
CA GLN A 309 4.73 -8.84 13.28
C GLN A 309 5.15 -10.25 12.88
N VAL A 310 5.82 -10.36 11.74
CA VAL A 310 6.50 -11.58 11.30
C VAL A 310 7.91 -11.24 10.89
N ALA A 311 8.89 -12.07 11.30
CA ALA A 311 10.30 -11.87 10.97
C ALA A 311 10.92 -13.12 10.35
N TYR A 312 11.82 -12.92 9.39
CA TYR A 312 12.51 -13.98 8.66
C TYR A 312 14.02 -13.80 8.73
N ALA A 313 14.74 -14.93 8.59
CA ALA A 313 16.15 -14.97 8.26
C ALA A 313 16.31 -15.38 6.79
N ILE A 314 17.30 -14.81 6.10
CA ILE A 314 17.58 -15.16 4.70
C ILE A 314 17.82 -16.67 4.56
N GLY A 315 17.22 -17.28 3.55
CA GLY A 315 17.39 -18.70 3.25
C GLY A 315 16.64 -19.66 4.19
N VAL A 316 15.88 -19.16 5.18
CA VAL A 316 15.08 -19.96 6.11
C VAL A 316 13.61 -19.89 5.71
N ALA A 317 12.92 -21.04 5.66
CA ALA A 317 11.52 -21.08 5.25
C ALA A 317 10.58 -20.66 6.39
N HIS A 318 10.82 -21.12 7.61
CA HIS A 318 9.99 -20.77 8.74
C HIS A 318 10.32 -19.37 9.30
N PRO A 319 9.30 -18.57 9.69
CA PRO A 319 9.56 -17.30 10.36
C PRO A 319 10.30 -17.53 11.68
N VAL A 320 11.28 -16.68 11.99
CA VAL A 320 12.04 -16.73 13.24
C VAL A 320 11.25 -16.19 14.43
N SER A 321 10.26 -15.34 14.19
CA SER A 321 9.33 -14.88 15.22
C SER A 321 8.01 -14.43 14.62
N VAL A 322 6.93 -14.61 15.40
CA VAL A 322 5.58 -14.10 15.11
C VAL A 322 5.03 -13.50 16.40
N LEU A 323 4.60 -12.24 16.35
CA LEU A 323 4.01 -11.52 17.47
C LEU A 323 2.63 -11.00 17.05
N VAL A 324 1.63 -11.26 17.89
CA VAL A 324 0.30 -10.68 17.77
C VAL A 324 0.09 -9.66 18.88
N GLU A 325 -0.31 -8.44 18.53
CA GLU A 325 -0.62 -7.35 19.46
C GLU A 325 -2.06 -6.92 19.27
N THR A 326 -2.85 -6.86 20.32
CA THR A 326 -4.28 -6.51 20.28
C THR A 326 -4.60 -5.14 20.88
N PHE A 327 -3.61 -4.46 21.41
CA PHE A 327 -3.75 -3.14 22.05
C PHE A 327 -4.80 -3.09 23.17
N GLY A 328 -4.96 -4.22 23.89
CA GLY A 328 -5.94 -4.37 24.97
C GLY A 328 -7.40 -4.41 24.48
N THR A 329 -7.64 -4.71 23.21
CA THR A 329 -9.00 -4.83 22.65
C THR A 329 -9.43 -6.28 22.41
N ALA A 330 -8.64 -7.26 22.85
CA ALA A 330 -8.94 -8.68 22.74
C ALA A 330 -10.27 -9.03 23.47
N LYS A 331 -11.05 -9.91 22.84
CA LYS A 331 -12.32 -10.44 23.37
C LYS A 331 -12.20 -11.89 23.80
N VAL A 332 -11.04 -12.48 23.58
CA VAL A 332 -10.58 -13.78 24.05
C VAL A 332 -9.14 -13.64 24.55
N GLU A 333 -8.61 -14.66 25.19
CA GLU A 333 -7.21 -14.65 25.64
C GLU A 333 -6.24 -14.38 24.47
N GLU A 334 -5.29 -13.46 24.63
CA GLU A 334 -4.32 -13.09 23.58
C GLU A 334 -3.47 -14.27 23.12
N ASP A 335 -3.05 -15.13 24.06
CA ASP A 335 -2.34 -16.37 23.76
C ASP A 335 -3.14 -17.30 22.85
N LEU A 336 -4.47 -17.32 23.00
CA LEU A 336 -5.33 -18.10 22.12
C LEU A 336 -5.32 -17.52 20.70
N ILE A 337 -5.37 -16.20 20.55
CA ILE A 337 -5.31 -15.55 19.22
C ILE A 337 -3.99 -15.92 18.55
N ALA A 338 -2.85 -15.81 19.25
CA ALA A 338 -1.55 -16.16 18.70
C ALA A 338 -1.47 -17.65 18.28
N LYS A 339 -2.01 -18.56 19.10
CA LYS A 339 -2.08 -20.01 18.75
C LYS A 339 -2.96 -20.26 17.52
N LEU A 340 -4.09 -19.56 17.40
CA LEU A 340 -4.97 -19.69 16.25
C LEU A 340 -4.31 -19.16 14.97
N VAL A 341 -3.60 -18.04 15.06
CA VAL A 341 -2.82 -17.52 13.91
C VAL A 341 -1.81 -18.56 13.42
N MET A 342 -1.00 -19.12 14.32
CA MET A 342 0.00 -20.12 13.96
C MET A 342 -0.61 -21.44 13.42
N LYS A 343 -1.82 -21.77 13.84
CA LYS A 343 -2.51 -23.00 13.40
C LYS A 343 -3.18 -22.86 12.03
N HIS A 344 -3.77 -21.69 11.73
CA HIS A 344 -4.64 -21.49 10.56
C HIS A 344 -3.96 -20.80 9.38
N PHE A 345 -2.75 -20.24 9.58
CA PHE A 345 -2.01 -19.53 8.54
C PHE A 345 -0.59 -20.08 8.42
N ASP A 346 -0.24 -20.56 7.26
CA ASP A 346 1.12 -20.95 6.94
C ASP A 346 1.90 -19.73 6.46
N LEU A 347 2.88 -19.32 7.27
CA LEU A 347 3.67 -18.10 7.06
C LEU A 347 4.99 -18.37 6.31
N ARG A 348 5.22 -19.59 5.79
CA ARG A 348 6.37 -19.89 4.95
C ARG A 348 6.24 -19.17 3.60
N PRO A 349 7.30 -18.59 3.01
CA PRO A 349 7.23 -17.80 1.78
C PRO A 349 6.53 -18.51 0.61
N ALA A 350 6.84 -19.78 0.37
CA ALA A 350 6.20 -20.58 -0.69
C ALA A 350 4.69 -20.80 -0.44
N ALA A 351 4.29 -20.99 0.80
CA ALA A 351 2.89 -21.13 1.19
C ALA A 351 2.12 -19.82 1.01
N ILE A 352 2.72 -18.69 1.40
CA ILE A 352 2.14 -17.36 1.21
C ILE A 352 1.88 -17.08 -0.27
N ILE A 353 2.90 -17.28 -1.12
CA ILE A 353 2.80 -17.05 -2.57
C ILE A 353 1.66 -17.88 -3.18
N ARG A 354 1.55 -19.16 -2.77
CA ARG A 354 0.51 -20.06 -3.27
C ARG A 354 -0.86 -19.68 -2.72
N HIS A 355 -0.99 -19.42 -1.42
CA HIS A 355 -2.27 -19.12 -0.77
C HIS A 355 -2.90 -17.83 -1.28
N LEU A 356 -2.09 -16.78 -1.42
CA LEU A 356 -2.54 -15.48 -1.93
C LEU A 356 -2.46 -15.38 -3.46
N ASP A 357 -2.05 -16.46 -4.16
CA ASP A 357 -1.93 -16.48 -5.64
C ASP A 357 -1.18 -15.27 -6.20
N LEU A 358 0.04 -15.01 -5.66
CA LEU A 358 0.81 -13.81 -5.89
C LEU A 358 1.62 -13.79 -7.20
N ARG A 359 1.58 -14.86 -8.02
CA ARG A 359 2.33 -14.91 -9.29
C ARG A 359 1.56 -14.30 -10.47
N ARG A 360 0.50 -13.58 -10.19
CA ARG A 360 -0.32 -12.87 -11.18
C ARG A 360 0.14 -11.42 -11.36
N PRO A 361 -0.11 -10.80 -12.52
CA PRO A 361 0.18 -9.38 -12.76
C PRO A 361 -0.90 -8.49 -12.10
N ILE A 362 -0.81 -8.31 -10.77
CA ILE A 362 -1.79 -7.59 -9.95
C ILE A 362 -1.19 -6.40 -9.19
N TYR A 363 0.04 -6.03 -9.47
CA TYR A 363 0.84 -5.13 -8.63
C TYR A 363 0.74 -3.66 -9.04
N GLN A 364 0.77 -3.32 -10.33
CA GLN A 364 0.72 -1.93 -10.80
C GLN A 364 -0.51 -1.19 -10.26
N GLN A 365 -1.66 -1.85 -10.18
CA GLN A 365 -2.90 -1.26 -9.67
C GLN A 365 -2.83 -0.88 -8.18
N THR A 366 -1.90 -1.44 -7.41
CA THR A 366 -1.71 -1.15 -5.99
C THR A 366 -0.66 -0.07 -5.73
N ALA A 367 0.14 0.29 -6.73
CA ALA A 367 1.26 1.21 -6.59
C ALA A 367 0.88 2.67 -6.27
N ALA A 368 -0.41 3.02 -6.31
CA ALA A 368 -0.94 4.30 -5.87
C ALA A 368 -2.19 4.09 -5.01
N TYR A 369 -2.42 5.02 -4.06
CA TYR A 369 -3.58 5.04 -3.15
C TYR A 369 -3.62 3.89 -2.14
N GLY A 370 -2.46 3.35 -1.76
CA GLY A 370 -2.29 2.29 -0.78
C GLY A 370 -2.43 0.87 -1.33
N HIS A 371 -1.71 -0.05 -0.71
CA HIS A 371 -1.76 -1.48 -1.02
C HIS A 371 -2.86 -2.22 -0.25
N PHE A 372 -3.41 -1.60 0.79
CA PHE A 372 -4.40 -2.17 1.69
C PHE A 372 -5.69 -1.34 1.72
N GLY A 373 -6.81 -1.99 2.08
CA GLY A 373 -8.10 -1.34 2.17
C GLY A 373 -8.65 -0.87 0.81
N ARG A 374 -8.48 -1.69 -0.23
CA ARG A 374 -8.84 -1.38 -1.63
C ARG A 374 -10.07 -2.18 -2.08
N PRO A 375 -11.30 -1.75 -1.72
CA PRO A 375 -12.53 -2.45 -2.14
C PRO A 375 -12.81 -2.34 -3.64
N ASP A 376 -12.14 -1.42 -4.32
CA ASP A 376 -12.19 -1.24 -5.78
C ASP A 376 -11.38 -2.30 -6.56
N LEU A 377 -10.57 -3.12 -5.87
CA LEU A 377 -9.70 -4.12 -6.46
C LEU A 377 -9.97 -5.52 -5.86
N ASP A 378 -9.86 -6.58 -6.68
CA ASP A 378 -9.91 -7.96 -6.19
C ASP A 378 -8.52 -8.41 -5.73
N LEU A 379 -8.18 -8.04 -4.49
CA LEU A 379 -6.89 -8.37 -3.88
C LEU A 379 -7.02 -9.54 -2.90
N PRO A 380 -6.23 -10.62 -3.06
CA PRO A 380 -6.32 -11.81 -2.22
C PRO A 380 -6.13 -11.54 -0.74
N TRP A 381 -5.23 -10.60 -0.39
CA TRP A 381 -4.93 -10.25 1.00
C TRP A 381 -6.00 -9.37 1.68
N GLU A 382 -7.02 -8.97 0.95
CA GLU A 382 -8.19 -8.27 1.50
C GLU A 382 -9.38 -9.19 1.79
N LYS A 383 -9.29 -10.50 1.51
CA LYS A 383 -10.33 -11.47 1.82
C LYS A 383 -10.43 -11.75 3.31
N ILE A 384 -11.65 -12.07 3.76
CA ILE A 384 -11.98 -12.41 5.17
C ILE A 384 -12.54 -13.84 5.29
N ASP A 385 -12.17 -14.70 4.37
CA ASP A 385 -12.65 -16.07 4.21
C ASP A 385 -12.27 -17.02 5.36
N LYS A 386 -11.28 -16.63 6.20
CA LYS A 386 -10.92 -17.35 7.42
C LYS A 386 -11.64 -16.88 8.69
N SER A 387 -12.42 -15.80 8.62
CA SER A 387 -13.03 -15.17 9.80
C SER A 387 -14.00 -16.11 10.55
N SER A 388 -14.85 -16.86 9.85
CA SER A 388 -15.79 -17.80 10.47
C SER A 388 -15.07 -18.97 11.13
N GLU A 389 -14.07 -19.55 10.48
CA GLU A 389 -13.24 -20.64 11.00
C GLU A 389 -12.49 -20.21 12.28
N LEU A 390 -11.87 -19.03 12.27
CA LEU A 390 -11.18 -18.48 13.45
C LEU A 390 -12.13 -18.23 14.61
N ARG A 391 -13.33 -17.71 14.32
CA ARG A 391 -14.35 -17.45 15.33
C ARG A 391 -14.83 -18.72 16.01
N GLU A 392 -15.13 -19.76 15.24
CA GLU A 392 -15.51 -21.08 15.74
C GLU A 392 -14.39 -21.70 16.60
N ALA A 393 -13.16 -21.67 16.09
CA ALA A 393 -11.98 -22.20 16.80
C ALA A 393 -11.67 -21.44 18.10
N ALA A 394 -12.06 -20.16 18.19
CA ALA A 394 -11.99 -19.36 19.42
C ALA A 394 -13.16 -19.61 20.40
N GLY A 395 -14.13 -20.47 20.05
CA GLY A 395 -15.29 -20.76 20.86
C GLY A 395 -16.36 -19.66 20.91
N LEU A 396 -16.30 -18.67 20.00
CA LEU A 396 -17.26 -17.58 19.92
C LEU A 396 -18.50 -18.04 19.14
N LYS A 397 -19.69 -17.87 19.73
CA LYS A 397 -20.97 -18.26 19.12
C LYS A 397 -21.50 -17.17 18.17
N GLY A 398 -22.33 -17.60 17.19
CA GLY A 398 -23.00 -16.71 16.25
C GLY A 398 -22.12 -16.27 15.08
N ALA A 399 -22.71 -15.52 14.13
CA ALA A 399 -22.01 -14.98 12.98
C ALA A 399 -20.90 -13.98 13.39
N PRO A 400 -19.85 -13.79 12.56
CA PRO A 400 -18.93 -12.68 12.73
C PRO A 400 -19.67 -11.35 12.85
N PRO A 401 -19.12 -10.39 13.59
CA PRO A 401 -19.76 -9.07 13.74
C PRO A 401 -19.85 -8.36 12.39
N ASP A 402 -20.96 -7.64 12.20
CA ASP A 402 -21.15 -6.78 11.04
C ASP A 402 -20.01 -5.77 10.94
N LEU A 403 -19.50 -5.58 9.72
CA LEU A 403 -18.44 -4.62 9.40
C LEU A 403 -19.01 -3.22 9.08
N GLU A 404 -20.34 -3.08 8.98
CA GLU A 404 -20.97 -1.77 8.87
C GLU A 404 -20.68 -0.95 10.14
N LEU A 405 -19.77 -0.02 10.02
CA LEU A 405 -19.55 0.99 11.04
C LEU A 405 -20.69 1.99 10.99
N THR A 406 -21.48 2.05 12.02
CA THR A 406 -22.26 3.25 12.34
C THR A 406 -21.25 4.35 12.68
N LEU A 407 -20.69 5.01 11.66
CA LEU A 407 -20.13 6.35 11.83
C LEU A 407 -21.31 7.18 12.36
N VAL A 408 -21.23 7.54 13.61
CA VAL A 408 -22.32 8.13 14.42
C VAL A 408 -23.04 9.19 13.61
N GLY A 409 -24.37 9.01 13.48
CA GLY A 409 -25.28 10.05 13.05
C GLY A 409 -25.37 11.19 14.05
#